data_ec14f3eebb6ad28830d1f0f061511b2a
#
_entry.id   ec14f3eebb6ad28830d1f0f061511b2a
#
_cell.length_a   1.000
_cell.length_b   1.000
_cell.length_c   1.000
_cell.angle_alpha   90.00
_cell.angle_beta   90.00
_cell.angle_gamma   90.00
#
_symmetry.space_group_name_H-M   'P 1'
#
loop_
_entity.id
_entity.type
_entity.pdbx_description
1 polymer ?
#
loop_
_entity_poly.entity_id
_entity_poly.type
_entity_poly.pdbx_seq_one_letter_code
_entity_poly.pdbx_strand_id
1 'polypeptide(L)'
;MNGAGMRDMIASCCPNIKDPWIIPLIDLDSILIAIRLASYGSGMDMTSTCPHCQEENEHTVDLRHVLDNVAPLRKYTESTHLNGLLFKLKPQTYNDLNRVGLISFEQQKLVSVISSSDLEETEKQKLFQEAFDKLTELNIGTLVSCIDSITTEDGIKVAEAVLIQDFLVNTDRKTYDGVKLLIEETVGANALEPVELVCNECEKSYKVKLEFNQTSFFA
;
A
#
# COMPACT_ATOMS: atom_id res chain seq x y z
N MET A 1 7.26 -12.55 6.35
CA MET A 1 8.31 -12.59 5.28
C MET A 1 8.95 -11.21 5.20
N ASN A 2 10.25 -11.12 4.96
CA ASN A 2 10.99 -9.85 5.05
C ASN A 2 11.17 -9.12 3.68
N GLY A 3 10.33 -9.36 2.69
CA GLY A 3 10.39 -8.74 1.37
C GLY A 3 11.68 -8.99 0.54
N ALA A 4 12.70 -9.62 1.12
CA ALA A 4 13.99 -9.82 0.47
C ALA A 4 13.89 -10.69 -0.79
N GLY A 5 13.05 -11.72 -0.76
CA GLY A 5 12.86 -12.60 -1.92
C GLY A 5 12.32 -11.87 -3.16
N MET A 6 11.33 -10.98 -2.98
CA MET A 6 10.82 -10.15 -4.08
C MET A 6 11.88 -9.16 -4.58
N ARG A 7 12.61 -8.52 -3.66
CA ARG A 7 13.73 -7.65 -4.03
C ARG A 7 14.76 -8.39 -4.91
N ASP A 8 15.17 -9.59 -4.49
CA ASP A 8 16.18 -10.38 -5.20
C ASP A 8 15.67 -10.84 -6.57
N MET A 9 14.40 -11.21 -6.66
CA MET A 9 13.75 -11.56 -7.92
C MET A 9 13.73 -10.35 -8.88
N ILE A 10 13.29 -9.18 -8.42
CA ILE A 10 13.25 -7.97 -9.25
C ILE A 10 14.68 -7.60 -9.71
N ALA A 11 15.67 -7.63 -8.81
CA ALA A 11 17.06 -7.34 -9.16
C ALA A 11 17.62 -8.31 -10.22
N SER A 12 17.23 -9.59 -10.16
CA SER A 12 17.65 -10.61 -11.13
C SER A 12 16.97 -10.44 -12.50
N CYS A 13 15.67 -10.13 -12.51
CA CYS A 13 14.89 -10.01 -13.74
C CYS A 13 15.04 -8.63 -14.41
N CYS A 14 15.31 -7.58 -13.64
CA CYS A 14 15.38 -6.19 -14.10
C CYS A 14 16.72 -5.54 -13.74
N PRO A 15 17.83 -5.86 -14.44
CA PRO A 15 19.17 -5.40 -14.07
C PRO A 15 19.35 -3.86 -14.15
N ASN A 16 18.45 -3.16 -14.82
CA ASN A 16 18.46 -1.72 -14.85
C ASN A 16 17.88 -1.07 -13.56
N ILE A 17 17.17 -1.83 -12.74
CA ILE A 17 16.67 -1.40 -11.43
C ILE A 17 17.80 -1.69 -10.42
N LYS A 18 18.59 -0.65 -10.10
CA LYS A 18 19.77 -0.80 -9.24
C LYS A 18 19.40 -1.08 -7.78
N ASP A 19 18.32 -0.50 -7.30
CA ASP A 19 17.84 -0.69 -5.94
C ASP A 19 16.31 -0.89 -5.94
N PRO A 20 15.83 -2.14 -5.86
CA PRO A 20 14.39 -2.41 -5.81
C PRO A 20 13.67 -1.85 -4.58
N TRP A 21 14.38 -1.54 -3.49
CA TRP A 21 13.76 -0.98 -2.29
C TRP A 21 13.16 0.41 -2.49
N ILE A 22 13.70 1.19 -3.43
CA ILE A 22 13.21 2.54 -3.71
C ILE A 22 12.12 2.60 -4.78
N ILE A 23 11.68 1.45 -5.31
CA ILE A 23 10.59 1.40 -6.29
C ILE A 23 9.32 1.97 -5.65
N PRO A 24 8.65 2.94 -6.29
CA PRO A 24 7.32 3.37 -5.88
C PRO A 24 6.33 2.20 -5.90
N LEU A 25 5.49 2.07 -4.87
CA LEU A 25 4.54 0.96 -4.78
C LEU A 25 3.57 0.88 -5.96
N ILE A 26 3.22 2.03 -6.53
CA ILE A 26 2.36 2.12 -7.71
C ILE A 26 3.00 1.52 -8.98
N ASP A 27 4.34 1.46 -9.04
CA ASP A 27 5.08 0.85 -10.16
C ASP A 27 5.38 -0.62 -9.90
N LEU A 28 5.31 -1.05 -8.64
CA LEU A 28 5.70 -2.40 -8.23
C LEU A 28 4.85 -3.46 -8.92
N ASP A 29 3.53 -3.30 -8.91
CA ASP A 29 2.61 -4.24 -9.54
C ASP A 29 2.84 -4.34 -11.06
N SER A 30 3.08 -3.21 -11.73
CA SER A 30 3.40 -3.18 -13.16
C SER A 30 4.70 -3.91 -13.49
N ILE A 31 5.73 -3.76 -12.63
CA ILE A 31 7.01 -4.49 -12.76
C ILE A 31 6.78 -5.99 -12.58
N LEU A 32 6.01 -6.40 -11.58
CA LEU A 32 5.70 -7.82 -11.34
C LEU A 32 4.93 -8.43 -12.52
N ILE A 33 3.93 -7.71 -13.06
CA ILE A 33 3.19 -8.13 -14.25
C ILE A 33 4.15 -8.28 -15.45
N ALA A 34 5.05 -7.33 -15.67
CA ALA A 34 6.01 -7.40 -16.77
C ALA A 34 6.96 -8.61 -16.64
N ILE A 35 7.44 -8.90 -15.43
CA ILE A 35 8.26 -10.09 -15.15
C ILE A 35 7.46 -11.37 -15.44
N ARG A 36 6.20 -11.45 -14.98
CA ARG A 36 5.35 -12.62 -15.24
C ARG A 36 5.08 -12.80 -16.73
N LEU A 37 4.74 -11.73 -17.45
CA LEU A 37 4.54 -11.77 -18.90
C LEU A 37 5.76 -12.34 -19.66
N ALA A 38 6.95 -11.93 -19.24
CA ALA A 38 8.19 -12.41 -19.85
C ALA A 38 8.50 -13.88 -19.51
N SER A 39 8.06 -14.38 -18.35
CA SER A 39 8.45 -15.70 -17.83
C SER A 39 7.39 -16.78 -18.04
N TYR A 40 6.09 -16.42 -17.95
CA TYR A 40 4.97 -17.37 -17.91
C TYR A 40 3.89 -17.11 -18.98
N GLY A 41 4.02 -16.02 -19.73
CA GLY A 41 3.01 -15.62 -20.73
C GLY A 41 1.92 -14.71 -20.17
N SER A 42 0.90 -14.42 -21.00
CA SER A 42 -0.06 -13.35 -20.70
C SER A 42 -1.27 -13.79 -19.87
N GLY A 43 -1.60 -15.07 -19.83
CA GLY A 43 -2.75 -15.57 -19.08
C GLY A 43 -2.43 -15.72 -17.60
N MET A 44 -3.32 -15.22 -16.75
CA MET A 44 -3.30 -15.46 -15.31
C MET A 44 -4.65 -15.99 -14.87
N ASP A 45 -4.66 -17.22 -14.36
CA ASP A 45 -5.86 -17.82 -13.77
C ASP A 45 -6.11 -17.22 -12.39
N MET A 46 -7.35 -16.85 -12.13
CA MET A 46 -7.77 -16.30 -10.85
C MET A 46 -9.17 -16.77 -10.49
N THR A 47 -9.39 -16.92 -9.21
CA THR A 47 -10.70 -17.26 -8.64
C THR A 47 -11.30 -16.02 -8.00
N SER A 48 -12.59 -15.78 -8.21
CA SER A 48 -13.31 -14.66 -7.60
C SER A 48 -14.76 -15.02 -7.29
N THR A 49 -15.30 -14.45 -6.21
CA THR A 49 -16.70 -14.65 -5.82
C THR A 49 -17.57 -13.56 -6.41
N CYS A 50 -18.63 -13.96 -7.12
CA CYS A 50 -19.59 -13.03 -7.67
C CYS A 50 -20.37 -12.30 -6.55
N PRO A 51 -20.41 -10.96 -6.52
CA PRO A 51 -21.15 -10.23 -5.48
C PRO A 51 -22.67 -10.33 -5.62
N HIS A 52 -23.17 -10.82 -6.76
CA HIS A 52 -24.62 -10.91 -7.03
C HIS A 52 -25.24 -12.25 -6.63
N CYS A 53 -24.56 -13.36 -6.87
CA CYS A 53 -25.08 -14.71 -6.59
C CYS A 53 -24.20 -15.50 -5.61
N GLN A 54 -23.06 -14.95 -5.18
CA GLN A 54 -22.08 -15.58 -4.27
C GLN A 54 -21.40 -16.84 -4.85
N GLU A 55 -21.55 -17.08 -6.15
CA GLU A 55 -20.88 -18.22 -6.80
C GLU A 55 -19.40 -17.90 -7.02
N GLU A 56 -18.57 -18.92 -6.83
CA GLU A 56 -17.14 -18.87 -7.09
C GLU A 56 -16.88 -19.10 -8.58
N ASN A 57 -16.14 -18.21 -9.22
CA ASN A 57 -15.85 -18.24 -10.65
C ASN A 57 -14.35 -18.31 -10.86
N GLU A 58 -13.93 -19.12 -11.84
CA GLU A 58 -12.57 -19.16 -12.35
C GLU A 58 -12.50 -18.39 -13.67
N HIS A 59 -11.53 -17.50 -13.77
CA HIS A 59 -11.30 -16.67 -14.96
C HIS A 59 -9.82 -16.64 -15.31
N THR A 60 -9.53 -16.58 -16.61
CA THR A 60 -8.18 -16.27 -17.11
C THR A 60 -8.13 -14.82 -17.56
N VAL A 61 -7.31 -14.01 -16.89
CA VAL A 61 -7.11 -12.58 -17.20
C VAL A 61 -5.88 -12.42 -18.08
N ASP A 62 -5.98 -11.64 -19.16
CA ASP A 62 -4.83 -11.27 -19.98
C ASP A 62 -4.12 -10.05 -19.37
N LEU A 63 -2.96 -10.30 -18.78
CA LEU A 63 -2.16 -9.29 -18.09
C LEU A 63 -1.62 -8.18 -19.00
N ARG A 64 -1.61 -8.36 -20.33
CA ARG A 64 -1.24 -7.28 -21.26
C ARG A 64 -2.23 -6.14 -21.19
N HIS A 65 -3.54 -6.44 -21.15
CA HIS A 65 -4.57 -5.42 -21.00
C HIS A 65 -4.47 -4.65 -19.68
N VAL A 66 -3.98 -5.30 -18.62
CA VAL A 66 -3.75 -4.63 -17.33
C VAL A 66 -2.64 -3.60 -17.45
N LEU A 67 -1.53 -3.94 -18.11
CA LEU A 67 -0.41 -3.00 -18.34
C LEU A 67 -0.78 -1.86 -19.28
N ASP A 68 -1.59 -2.11 -20.32
CA ASP A 68 -2.02 -1.09 -21.29
C ASP A 68 -2.85 0.02 -20.61
N ASN A 69 -3.51 -0.31 -19.50
CA ASN A 69 -4.36 0.61 -18.73
C ASN A 69 -3.65 1.29 -17.56
N VAL A 70 -2.33 1.12 -17.40
CA VAL A 70 -1.57 1.81 -16.36
C VAL A 70 -1.61 3.31 -16.58
N ALA A 71 -2.28 4.02 -15.68
CA ALA A 71 -2.38 5.47 -15.77
C ALA A 71 -1.05 6.17 -15.42
N PRO A 72 -0.65 7.23 -16.11
CA PRO A 72 0.50 8.02 -15.70
C PRO A 72 0.22 8.69 -14.34
N LEU A 73 1.29 8.87 -13.55
CA LEU A 73 1.34 9.44 -12.18
C LEU A 73 0.78 10.86 -12.03
N ARG A 74 -0.40 11.16 -12.54
CA ARG A 74 -0.90 12.53 -12.60
C ARG A 74 -1.11 13.17 -11.24
N LYS A 75 -1.64 12.42 -10.26
CA LYS A 75 -2.01 13.01 -8.95
C LYS A 75 -0.84 13.27 -8.01
N TYR A 76 0.32 12.63 -8.20
CA TYR A 76 1.51 12.94 -7.41
C TYR A 76 2.29 14.16 -7.90
N THR A 77 1.98 14.67 -9.08
CA THR A 77 2.59 15.91 -9.60
C THR A 77 1.87 17.18 -9.16
N GLU A 78 0.64 17.02 -8.68
CA GLU A 78 -0.22 18.13 -8.24
C GLU A 78 -0.09 18.34 -6.72
N SER A 79 -0.27 19.60 -6.29
CA SER A 79 -0.37 19.93 -4.88
C SER A 79 -1.81 20.27 -4.54
N THR A 80 -2.28 19.85 -3.36
CA THR A 80 -3.67 20.01 -2.94
C THR A 80 -3.77 20.89 -1.70
N HIS A 81 -4.68 21.85 -1.71
CA HIS A 81 -4.99 22.70 -0.56
C HIS A 81 -5.86 21.96 0.46
N LEU A 82 -5.43 21.99 1.72
CA LEU A 82 -6.19 21.51 2.86
C LEU A 82 -5.97 22.43 4.06
N ASN A 83 -7.06 23.05 4.58
CA ASN A 83 -7.03 23.93 5.75
C ASN A 83 -5.93 25.03 5.72
N GLY A 84 -5.79 25.73 4.59
CA GLY A 84 -4.81 26.82 4.42
C GLY A 84 -3.38 26.34 4.13
N LEU A 85 -3.12 25.03 4.12
CA LEU A 85 -1.83 24.44 3.80
C LEU A 85 -1.86 23.79 2.41
N LEU A 86 -0.74 23.84 1.71
CA LEU A 86 -0.57 23.19 0.41
C LEU A 86 0.25 21.91 0.57
N PHE A 87 -0.38 20.76 0.40
CA PHE A 87 0.25 19.45 0.49
C PHE A 87 0.71 18.98 -0.88
N LYS A 88 1.96 18.56 -0.96
CA LYS A 88 2.49 17.78 -2.08
C LYS A 88 2.74 16.36 -1.60
N LEU A 89 2.13 15.39 -2.27
CA LEU A 89 2.27 13.98 -1.94
C LEU A 89 3.36 13.31 -2.79
N LYS A 90 3.86 12.19 -2.31
CA LYS A 90 4.74 11.26 -3.03
C LYS A 90 4.28 9.83 -2.80
N PRO A 91 4.50 8.91 -3.76
CA PRO A 91 4.21 7.50 -3.54
C PRO A 91 5.15 6.91 -2.48
N GLN A 92 4.62 5.98 -1.68
CA GLN A 92 5.45 5.15 -0.82
C GLN A 92 6.35 4.25 -1.65
N THR A 93 7.46 3.85 -1.08
CA THR A 93 8.39 2.90 -1.68
C THR A 93 8.13 1.47 -1.22
N TYR A 94 8.70 0.50 -1.93
CA TYR A 94 8.68 -0.89 -1.50
C TYR A 94 9.33 -1.10 -0.12
N ASN A 95 10.37 -0.32 0.21
CA ASN A 95 10.98 -0.33 1.54
C ASN A 95 10.01 0.14 2.64
N ASP A 96 9.20 1.17 2.36
CA ASP A 96 8.20 1.66 3.32
C ASP A 96 7.15 0.57 3.61
N LEU A 97 6.63 -0.10 2.56
CA LEU A 97 5.70 -1.22 2.71
C LEU A 97 6.31 -2.36 3.54
N ASN A 98 7.54 -2.75 3.22
CA ASN A 98 8.23 -3.83 3.93
C ASN A 98 8.44 -3.49 5.41
N ARG A 99 8.85 -2.27 5.71
CA ARG A 99 9.02 -1.78 7.10
C ARG A 99 7.70 -1.82 7.87
N VAL A 100 6.62 -1.33 7.28
CA VAL A 100 5.27 -1.39 7.88
C VAL A 100 4.86 -2.83 8.16
N GLY A 101 5.05 -3.73 7.17
CA GLY A 101 4.72 -5.14 7.32
C GLY A 101 5.50 -5.84 8.43
N LEU A 102 6.80 -5.59 8.55
CA LEU A 102 7.64 -6.16 9.60
C LEU A 102 7.21 -5.70 10.98
N ILE A 103 7.06 -4.39 11.19
CA ILE A 103 6.67 -3.84 12.49
C ILE A 103 5.26 -4.33 12.88
N SER A 104 4.31 -4.31 11.96
CA SER A 104 2.95 -4.80 12.20
C SER A 104 2.94 -6.29 12.60
N PHE A 105 3.73 -7.12 11.92
CA PHE A 105 3.86 -8.53 12.26
C PHE A 105 4.49 -8.74 13.66
N GLU A 106 5.53 -7.98 13.98
CA GLU A 106 6.17 -8.04 15.32
C GLU A 106 5.20 -7.64 16.43
N GLN A 107 4.42 -6.57 16.22
CA GLN A 107 3.43 -6.12 17.20
C GLN A 107 2.27 -7.14 17.35
N GLN A 108 1.76 -7.71 16.26
CA GLN A 108 0.73 -8.74 16.32
C GLN A 108 1.22 -9.99 17.07
N LYS A 109 2.45 -10.42 16.81
CA LYS A 109 3.07 -11.52 17.52
C LYS A 109 3.23 -11.22 19.00
N LEU A 110 3.67 -10.01 19.36
CA LEU A 110 3.81 -9.57 20.75
C LEU A 110 2.46 -9.60 21.47
N VAL A 111 1.41 -9.02 20.88
CA VAL A 111 0.04 -9.03 21.43
C VAL A 111 -0.45 -10.47 21.66
N SER A 112 -0.21 -11.37 20.71
CA SER A 112 -0.58 -12.80 20.86
C SER A 112 0.15 -13.47 22.03
N VAL A 113 1.45 -13.21 22.19
CA VAL A 113 2.27 -13.74 23.29
C VAL A 113 1.80 -13.18 24.64
N ILE A 114 1.55 -11.87 24.74
CA ILE A 114 1.06 -11.22 25.96
C ILE A 114 -0.31 -11.84 26.37
N SER A 115 -1.21 -12.01 25.40
CA SER A 115 -2.55 -12.56 25.65
C SER A 115 -2.52 -14.00 26.21
N SER A 116 -1.53 -14.81 25.80
CA SER A 116 -1.37 -16.20 26.23
C SER A 116 -0.42 -16.38 27.41
N SER A 117 0.19 -15.31 27.93
CA SER A 117 1.14 -15.36 29.05
C SER A 117 0.43 -15.42 30.41
N ASP A 118 1.13 -15.94 31.44
CA ASP A 118 0.69 -15.95 32.83
C ASP A 118 1.11 -14.69 33.59
N LEU A 119 1.39 -13.57 32.88
CA LEU A 119 1.76 -12.30 33.50
C LEU A 119 0.61 -11.71 34.30
N GLU A 120 0.97 -10.90 35.32
CA GLU A 120 0.03 -10.07 36.08
C GLU A 120 -0.74 -9.12 35.15
N GLU A 121 -2.02 -8.86 35.43
CA GLU A 121 -2.89 -8.05 34.59
C GLU A 121 -2.34 -6.62 34.37
N THR A 122 -1.73 -6.04 35.40
CA THR A 122 -1.08 -4.72 35.33
C THR A 122 0.13 -4.69 34.39
N GLU A 123 0.88 -5.78 34.32
CA GLU A 123 2.02 -5.93 33.43
C GLU A 123 1.57 -6.14 31.98
N LYS A 124 0.51 -6.95 31.78
CA LYS A 124 -0.13 -7.10 30.46
C LYS A 124 -0.61 -5.76 29.92
N GLN A 125 -1.32 -4.97 30.75
CA GLN A 125 -1.82 -3.64 30.34
C GLN A 125 -0.68 -2.72 29.89
N LYS A 126 0.44 -2.70 30.61
CA LYS A 126 1.60 -1.90 30.23
C LYS A 126 2.17 -2.33 28.87
N LEU A 127 2.35 -3.62 28.66
CA LEU A 127 2.88 -4.16 27.38
C LEU A 127 1.93 -3.92 26.22
N PHE A 128 0.61 -4.01 26.44
CA PHE A 128 -0.39 -3.64 25.44
C PHE A 128 -0.30 -2.16 25.10
N GLN A 129 -0.17 -1.28 26.08
CA GLN A 129 -0.03 0.15 25.83
C GLN A 129 1.22 0.44 24.98
N GLU A 130 2.36 -0.15 25.33
CA GLU A 130 3.59 0.00 24.55
C GLU A 130 3.44 -0.50 23.09
N ALA A 131 2.71 -1.61 22.87
CA ALA A 131 2.42 -2.11 21.55
C ALA A 131 1.49 -1.16 20.74
N PHE A 132 0.47 -0.60 21.39
CA PHE A 132 -0.43 0.39 20.79
C PHE A 132 0.28 1.68 20.43
N ASP A 133 1.18 2.17 21.30
CA ASP A 133 1.96 3.37 21.05
C ASP A 133 2.85 3.19 19.81
N LYS A 134 3.51 2.04 19.67
CA LYS A 134 4.30 1.69 18.48
C LYS A 134 3.47 1.60 17.22
N LEU A 135 2.26 1.02 17.27
CA LEU A 135 1.35 0.98 16.12
C LEU A 135 0.87 2.38 15.73
N THR A 136 0.63 3.24 16.71
CA THR A 136 0.25 4.64 16.46
C THR A 136 1.40 5.40 15.80
N GLU A 137 2.62 5.26 16.29
CA GLU A 137 3.81 5.84 15.66
C GLU A 137 4.03 5.32 14.24
N LEU A 138 3.82 4.02 14.01
CA LEU A 138 3.89 3.42 12.69
C LEU A 138 2.87 4.04 11.73
N ASN A 139 1.62 4.21 12.17
CA ASN A 139 0.57 4.82 11.35
C ASN A 139 0.93 6.26 10.96
N ILE A 140 1.41 7.07 11.90
CA ILE A 140 1.86 8.43 11.62
C ILE A 140 3.05 8.41 10.66
N GLY A 141 4.05 7.57 10.90
CA GLY A 141 5.21 7.41 10.02
C GLY A 141 4.83 6.99 8.59
N THR A 142 3.76 6.19 8.46
CA THR A 142 3.20 5.80 7.17
C THR A 142 2.63 7.01 6.42
N LEU A 143 1.86 7.87 7.09
CA LEU A 143 1.36 9.11 6.49
C LEU A 143 2.50 10.06 6.11
N VAL A 144 3.49 10.24 6.99
CA VAL A 144 4.70 11.06 6.72
C VAL A 144 5.42 10.58 5.46
N SER A 145 5.54 9.27 5.25
CA SER A 145 6.20 8.72 4.05
C SER A 145 5.48 9.04 2.75
N CYS A 146 4.16 9.34 2.80
CA CYS A 146 3.36 9.77 1.65
C CYS A 146 3.43 11.28 1.36
N ILE A 147 4.01 12.09 2.24
CA ILE A 147 4.08 13.55 2.09
C ILE A 147 5.48 13.94 1.60
N ASP A 148 5.55 14.61 0.44
CA ASP A 148 6.79 15.20 -0.06
C ASP A 148 7.10 16.52 0.64
N SER A 149 6.08 17.39 0.76
CA SER A 149 6.22 18.67 1.44
C SER A 149 4.87 19.28 1.81
N ILE A 150 4.91 20.16 2.81
CA ILE A 150 3.81 21.02 3.22
C ILE A 150 4.27 22.47 3.04
N THR A 151 3.47 23.28 2.35
CA THR A 151 3.76 24.71 2.18
C THR A 151 2.68 25.52 2.91
N THR A 152 3.12 26.49 3.73
CA THR A 152 2.23 27.39 4.46
C THR A 152 1.67 28.49 3.56
N GLU A 153 0.68 29.25 4.01
CA GLU A 153 0.12 30.41 3.30
C GLU A 153 1.18 31.49 3.03
N ASP A 154 2.16 31.64 3.92
CA ASP A 154 3.29 32.54 3.76
C ASP A 154 4.36 32.04 2.77
N GLY A 155 4.14 30.88 2.15
CA GLY A 155 5.05 30.29 1.16
C GLY A 155 6.24 29.53 1.74
N ILE A 156 6.26 29.28 3.06
CA ILE A 156 7.33 28.49 3.70
C ILE A 156 7.10 27.01 3.37
N LYS A 157 8.06 26.38 2.69
CA LYS A 157 8.03 24.95 2.34
C LYS A 157 8.78 24.13 3.38
N VAL A 158 8.09 23.15 3.96
CA VAL A 158 8.63 22.16 4.90
C VAL A 158 8.64 20.78 4.23
N ALA A 159 9.81 20.15 4.14
CA ALA A 159 9.99 18.82 3.54
C ALA A 159 10.70 17.83 4.50
N GLU A 160 11.16 18.29 5.67
CA GLU A 160 11.80 17.45 6.67
C GLU A 160 10.77 16.54 7.33
N ALA A 161 11.00 15.23 7.26
CA ALA A 161 10.10 14.20 7.79
C ALA A 161 9.77 14.39 9.28
N VAL A 162 10.76 14.83 10.07
CA VAL A 162 10.60 15.07 11.53
C VAL A 162 9.61 16.22 11.77
N LEU A 163 9.68 17.31 11.02
CA LEU A 163 8.76 18.44 11.15
C LEU A 163 7.35 18.10 10.65
N ILE A 164 7.24 17.32 9.58
CA ILE A 164 5.96 16.81 9.09
C ILE A 164 5.32 15.87 10.12
N GLN A 165 6.12 15.01 10.75
CA GLN A 165 5.64 14.13 11.83
C GLN A 165 5.15 14.93 13.04
N ASP A 166 5.92 15.91 13.49
CA ASP A 166 5.54 16.79 14.60
C ASP A 166 4.23 17.54 14.29
N PHE A 167 4.08 18.05 13.08
CA PHE A 167 2.84 18.64 12.62
C PHE A 167 1.66 17.67 12.71
N LEU A 168 1.80 16.43 12.20
CA LEU A 168 0.71 15.44 12.21
C LEU A 168 0.32 14.99 13.62
N VAL A 169 1.29 14.92 14.55
CA VAL A 169 1.04 14.55 15.95
C VAL A 169 0.28 15.65 16.69
N ASN A 170 0.57 16.94 16.38
CA ASN A 170 0.03 18.09 17.10
C ASN A 170 -1.15 18.77 16.39
N THR A 171 -1.52 18.32 15.20
CA THR A 171 -2.65 18.92 14.47
C THR A 171 -3.99 18.48 15.03
N ASP A 172 -5.06 19.22 14.73
CA ASP A 172 -6.42 18.84 15.10
C ASP A 172 -6.90 17.62 14.30
N ARG A 173 -7.89 16.90 14.87
CA ARG A 173 -8.42 15.67 14.27
C ARG A 173 -8.96 15.88 12.87
N LYS A 174 -9.60 17.01 12.58
CA LYS A 174 -10.18 17.29 11.27
C LYS A 174 -9.11 17.42 10.20
N THR A 175 -8.00 18.09 10.51
CA THR A 175 -6.83 18.22 9.62
C THR A 175 -6.17 16.86 9.42
N TYR A 176 -5.98 16.08 10.49
CA TYR A 176 -5.40 14.74 10.41
C TYR A 176 -6.25 13.81 9.52
N ASP A 177 -7.55 13.73 9.75
CA ASP A 177 -8.48 12.92 8.96
C ASP A 177 -8.52 13.40 7.49
N GLY A 178 -8.43 14.71 7.26
CA GLY A 178 -8.33 15.30 5.91
C GLY A 178 -7.05 14.90 5.16
N VAL A 179 -5.91 14.89 5.84
CA VAL A 179 -4.64 14.43 5.25
C VAL A 179 -4.71 12.93 4.91
N LYS A 180 -5.26 12.13 5.82
CA LYS A 180 -5.46 10.69 5.59
C LYS A 180 -6.33 10.44 4.37
N LEU A 181 -7.47 11.10 4.26
CA LEU A 181 -8.38 10.99 3.12
C LEU A 181 -7.69 11.40 1.81
N LEU A 182 -6.95 12.52 1.81
CA LEU A 182 -6.21 13.00 0.66
C LEU A 182 -5.18 11.96 0.16
N ILE A 183 -4.48 11.29 1.08
CA ILE A 183 -3.54 10.22 0.74
C ILE A 183 -4.29 9.00 0.17
N GLU A 184 -5.38 8.57 0.81
CA GLU A 184 -6.20 7.43 0.36
C GLU A 184 -6.77 7.66 -1.05
N GLU A 185 -7.30 8.85 -1.33
CA GLU A 185 -7.81 9.24 -2.64
C GLU A 185 -6.71 9.28 -3.71
N THR A 186 -5.52 9.78 -3.34
CA THR A 186 -4.38 9.86 -4.26
C THR A 186 -3.85 8.46 -4.60
N VAL A 187 -3.70 7.59 -3.61
CA VAL A 187 -3.31 6.18 -3.80
C VAL A 187 -4.34 5.45 -4.64
N GLY A 188 -5.64 5.58 -4.30
CA GLY A 188 -6.73 4.94 -5.03
C GLY A 188 -6.82 5.36 -6.50
N ALA A 189 -6.56 6.63 -6.79
CA ALA A 189 -6.60 7.14 -8.17
C ALA A 189 -5.40 6.71 -9.04
N ASN A 190 -4.33 6.20 -8.43
CA ASN A 190 -3.15 5.69 -9.14
C ASN A 190 -3.03 4.15 -9.04
N ALA A 191 -3.99 3.46 -8.40
CA ALA A 191 -4.04 2.01 -8.36
C ALA A 191 -4.39 1.43 -9.74
N LEU A 192 -4.00 0.18 -9.98
CA LEU A 192 -4.43 -0.56 -11.17
C LEU A 192 -5.96 -0.61 -11.25
N GLU A 193 -6.51 -0.41 -12.44
CA GLU A 193 -7.95 -0.51 -12.63
C GLU A 193 -8.44 -1.94 -12.36
N PRO A 194 -9.59 -2.09 -11.67
CA PRO A 194 -10.20 -3.40 -11.49
C PRO A 194 -10.57 -4.03 -12.82
N VAL A 195 -10.32 -5.32 -12.97
CA VAL A 195 -10.72 -6.08 -14.16
C VAL A 195 -12.22 -6.36 -14.12
N GLU A 196 -12.91 -6.13 -15.24
CA GLU A 196 -14.32 -6.48 -15.40
C GLU A 196 -14.46 -7.94 -15.82
N LEU A 197 -15.21 -8.71 -15.04
CA LEU A 197 -15.46 -10.13 -15.23
C LEU A 197 -16.97 -10.38 -15.35
N VAL A 198 -17.35 -11.47 -16.01
CA VAL A 198 -18.76 -11.90 -16.14
C VAL A 198 -18.95 -13.20 -15.36
N CYS A 199 -19.93 -13.25 -14.48
CA CYS A 199 -20.25 -14.44 -13.71
C CYS A 199 -20.77 -15.56 -14.64
N ASN A 200 -20.25 -16.78 -14.48
CA ASN A 200 -20.64 -17.93 -15.28
C ASN A 200 -22.08 -18.42 -14.99
N GLU A 201 -22.59 -18.15 -13.78
CA GLU A 201 -23.91 -18.62 -13.35
C GLU A 201 -25.02 -17.55 -13.59
N CYS A 202 -24.81 -16.30 -13.14
CA CYS A 202 -25.86 -15.28 -13.25
C CYS A 202 -25.66 -14.29 -14.38
N GLU A 203 -24.60 -14.43 -15.17
CA GLU A 203 -24.26 -13.64 -16.38
C GLU A 203 -24.11 -12.12 -16.12
N LYS A 204 -24.00 -11.69 -14.85
CA LYS A 204 -23.81 -10.28 -14.49
C LYS A 204 -22.33 -9.94 -14.46
N SER A 205 -22.00 -8.76 -15.00
CA SER A 205 -20.64 -8.19 -14.88
C SER A 205 -20.37 -7.71 -13.47
N TYR A 206 -19.14 -7.87 -13.03
CA TYR A 206 -18.63 -7.35 -11.77
C TYR A 206 -17.13 -7.03 -11.87
N LYS A 207 -16.64 -6.15 -11.00
CA LYS A 207 -15.25 -5.70 -11.02
C LYS A 207 -14.46 -6.36 -9.90
N VAL A 208 -13.28 -6.86 -10.23
CA VAL A 208 -12.35 -7.50 -9.29
C VAL A 208 -11.03 -6.75 -9.30
N LYS A 209 -10.53 -6.35 -8.11
CA LYS A 209 -9.19 -5.82 -7.97
C LYS A 209 -8.19 -6.96 -8.11
N LEU A 210 -7.14 -6.73 -8.89
CA LEU A 210 -6.03 -7.67 -8.96
C LEU A 210 -5.16 -7.48 -7.72
N GLU A 211 -5.04 -8.54 -6.94
CA GLU A 211 -4.13 -8.60 -5.80
C GLU A 211 -3.00 -9.57 -6.13
N PHE A 212 -1.78 -9.04 -6.21
CA PHE A 212 -0.61 -9.85 -6.50
C PHE A 212 -0.04 -10.46 -5.22
N ASN A 213 -0.60 -11.61 -4.82
CA ASN A 213 -0.03 -12.39 -3.74
C ASN A 213 1.27 -13.06 -4.23
N GLN A 214 2.39 -12.74 -3.56
CA GLN A 214 3.73 -13.24 -3.92
C GLN A 214 3.81 -14.76 -4.05
N THR A 215 2.96 -15.51 -3.32
CA THR A 215 3.00 -16.97 -3.28
C THR A 215 2.30 -17.61 -4.47
N SER A 216 1.23 -16.99 -4.97
CA SER A 216 0.41 -17.53 -6.08
C SER A 216 0.68 -16.86 -7.42
N PHE A 217 1.28 -15.68 -7.42
CA PHE A 217 1.51 -14.90 -8.64
C PHE A 217 2.55 -15.53 -9.58
N PHE A 218 3.51 -16.28 -9.03
CA PHE A 218 4.55 -16.98 -9.79
C PHE A 218 4.43 -18.52 -9.68
N ALA A 219 3.29 -19.03 -9.19
CA ALA A 219 3.00 -20.46 -9.14
C ALA A 219 2.50 -20.98 -10.48
#